data_10885a0b49b3873030a63651320dd4ba
#
_entry.id   10885a0b49b3873030a63651320dd4ba
#
_cell.length_a   1.000
_cell.length_b   1.000
_cell.length_c   1.000
_cell.angle_alpha   90.00
_cell.angle_beta   90.00
_cell.angle_gamma   90.00
#
_symmetry.space_group_name_H-M   'P 1'
#
loop_
_entity.id
_entity.type
_entity.pdbx_description
1 polymer ?
#
loop_
_entity_poly.entity_id
_entity_poly.type
_entity_poly.pdbx_seq_one_letter_code
_entity_poly.pdbx_strand_id
1 'polypeptide(L)'
;ARELRLRNLGGIIIIDFIDMALESHREAVLQELAKALGFDRTRVTLNGFTSLGLVELTRKRTRENLNHVLCETCPTCQGRGHLKTAQTVCYEIQREIVREARRYDAQSFRILAAPSVIDLFLDEESQSLAMLVDFIGKPISLAVETAYTQEQYDIVLL
;
A
#
# COMPACT_ATOMS: atom_id res chain seq x y z
N ALA A 1 -11.93 0.22 23.21
CA ALA A 1 -13.20 -0.47 23.45
C ALA A 1 -14.35 0.15 22.65
N ARG A 2 -14.59 1.46 22.78
CA ARG A 2 -15.70 2.15 22.07
C ARG A 2 -15.62 1.97 20.56
N GLU A 3 -14.45 2.17 19.97
CA GLU A 3 -14.22 2.02 18.53
C GLU A 3 -14.44 0.59 18.03
N LEU A 4 -14.07 -0.40 18.83
CA LEU A 4 -14.31 -1.81 18.49
C LEU A 4 -15.81 -2.10 18.33
N ARG A 5 -16.65 -1.52 19.21
CA ARG A 5 -18.10 -1.65 19.13
C ARG A 5 -18.69 -0.86 17.98
N LEU A 6 -18.30 0.42 17.84
CA LEU A 6 -18.85 1.33 16.84
C LEU A 6 -18.55 0.82 15.42
N ARG A 7 -17.32 0.44 15.17
CA ARG A 7 -16.85 -0.02 13.85
C ARG A 7 -17.05 -1.52 13.64
N ASN A 8 -17.57 -2.23 14.64
CA ASN A 8 -17.72 -3.69 14.67
C ASN A 8 -16.43 -4.43 14.27
N LEU A 9 -15.29 -3.99 14.82
CA LEU A 9 -14.02 -4.65 14.59
C LEU A 9 -13.99 -5.99 15.36
N GLY A 10 -13.51 -7.03 14.72
CA GLY A 10 -13.47 -8.38 15.30
C GLY A 10 -12.32 -9.23 14.78
N GLY A 11 -12.09 -10.33 15.44
CA GLY A 11 -10.94 -11.21 15.21
C GLY A 11 -9.90 -11.02 16.31
N ILE A 12 -8.63 -11.23 15.99
CA ILE A 12 -7.48 -10.96 16.87
C ILE A 12 -7.17 -9.46 16.78
N ILE A 13 -7.04 -8.83 17.93
CA ILE A 13 -6.75 -7.40 18.05
C ILE A 13 -5.55 -7.27 18.96
N ILE A 14 -4.53 -6.59 18.48
CA ILE A 14 -3.30 -6.28 19.21
C ILE A 14 -3.27 -4.77 19.44
N ILE A 15 -2.99 -4.38 20.67
CA ILE A 15 -2.89 -2.97 21.07
C ILE A 15 -1.48 -2.74 21.61
N ASP A 16 -0.80 -1.79 21.01
CA ASP A 16 0.47 -1.28 21.50
C ASP A 16 0.20 -0.07 22.41
N PHE A 17 0.43 -0.26 23.71
CA PHE A 17 0.32 0.83 24.69
C PHE A 17 1.69 1.47 24.88
N ILE A 18 1.68 2.70 25.39
CA ILE A 18 2.91 3.36 25.81
C ILE A 18 3.66 2.49 26.84
N ASP A 19 4.98 2.44 26.73
CA ASP A 19 5.81 1.69 27.66
C ASP A 19 5.60 2.11 29.11
N MET A 20 5.42 1.10 29.98
CA MET A 20 5.18 1.29 31.40
C MET A 20 6.21 0.50 32.20
N ALA A 21 7.02 1.20 32.99
CA ALA A 21 8.04 0.60 33.84
C ALA A 21 7.47 -0.13 35.06
N LEU A 22 6.32 0.34 35.59
CA LEU A 22 5.69 -0.22 36.79
C LEU A 22 4.58 -1.20 36.40
N GLU A 23 4.63 -2.38 36.99
CA GLU A 23 3.60 -3.44 36.78
C GLU A 23 2.20 -2.94 37.21
N SER A 24 2.12 -2.17 38.30
CA SER A 24 0.87 -1.58 38.76
C SER A 24 0.19 -0.69 37.73
N HIS A 25 0.96 -0.02 36.85
CA HIS A 25 0.40 0.78 35.76
C HIS A 25 -0.19 -0.11 34.66
N ARG A 26 0.49 -1.23 34.33
CA ARG A 26 0.00 -2.24 33.37
C ARG A 26 -1.30 -2.87 33.86
N GLU A 27 -1.36 -3.25 35.14
CA GLU A 27 -2.57 -3.77 35.74
C GLU A 27 -3.73 -2.77 35.71
N ALA A 28 -3.47 -1.50 36.04
CA ALA A 28 -4.49 -0.46 35.99
C ALA A 28 -5.04 -0.26 34.57
N VAL A 29 -4.18 -0.28 33.53
CA VAL A 29 -4.61 -0.20 32.13
C VAL A 29 -5.46 -1.40 31.75
N LEU A 30 -5.08 -2.61 32.14
CA LEU A 30 -5.86 -3.83 31.85
C LEU A 30 -7.22 -3.79 32.54
N GLN A 31 -7.29 -3.33 33.78
CA GLN A 31 -8.55 -3.23 34.54
C GLN A 31 -9.50 -2.22 33.86
N GLU A 32 -9.03 -1.05 33.46
CA GLU A 32 -9.88 -0.06 32.77
C GLU A 32 -10.28 -0.53 31.38
N LEU A 33 -9.39 -1.21 30.65
CA LEU A 33 -9.74 -1.82 29.37
C LEU A 33 -10.80 -2.90 29.54
N ALA A 34 -10.65 -3.79 30.50
CA ALA A 34 -11.61 -4.86 30.79
C ALA A 34 -12.99 -4.29 31.18
N LYS A 35 -13.02 -3.25 32.01
CA LYS A 35 -14.22 -2.52 32.39
C LYS A 35 -14.92 -1.90 31.17
N ALA A 36 -14.16 -1.24 30.28
CA ALA A 36 -14.70 -0.65 29.07
C ALA A 36 -15.20 -1.69 28.06
N LEU A 37 -14.56 -2.87 27.99
CA LEU A 37 -14.98 -4.00 27.18
C LEU A 37 -16.24 -4.69 27.74
N GLY A 38 -16.48 -4.61 29.04
CA GLY A 38 -17.68 -5.15 29.69
C GLY A 38 -19.00 -4.55 29.17
N PHE A 39 -18.97 -3.39 28.54
CA PHE A 39 -20.15 -2.81 27.87
C PHE A 39 -20.40 -3.42 26.48
N ASP A 40 -19.53 -4.32 26.00
CA ASP A 40 -19.73 -4.96 24.70
C ASP A 40 -20.67 -6.17 24.83
N ARG A 41 -21.70 -6.21 23.98
CA ARG A 41 -22.62 -7.35 23.90
C ARG A 41 -22.01 -8.56 23.18
N THR A 42 -20.89 -8.32 22.48
CA THR A 42 -20.17 -9.36 21.75
C THR A 42 -19.13 -10.01 22.69
N ARG A 43 -18.95 -11.31 22.57
CA ARG A 43 -17.94 -12.02 23.36
C ARG A 43 -16.54 -11.47 23.03
N VAL A 44 -15.86 -10.97 24.07
CA VAL A 44 -14.48 -10.48 24.03
C VAL A 44 -13.68 -11.29 25.05
N THR A 45 -12.49 -11.71 24.68
CA THR A 45 -11.52 -12.34 25.60
C THR A 45 -10.26 -11.46 25.61
N LEU A 46 -9.89 -10.97 26.79
CA LEU A 46 -8.69 -10.16 27.01
C LEU A 46 -7.61 -11.08 27.60
N ASN A 47 -6.46 -11.22 26.90
CA ASN A 47 -5.38 -12.13 27.32
C ASN A 47 -4.30 -11.43 28.17
N GLY A 48 -4.31 -10.07 28.22
CA GLY A 48 -3.32 -9.31 28.96
C GLY A 48 -2.11 -8.89 28.14
N PHE A 49 -1.04 -8.47 28.81
CA PHE A 49 0.21 -8.08 28.18
C PHE A 49 1.04 -9.29 27.75
N THR A 50 1.58 -9.25 26.57
CA THR A 50 2.57 -10.20 26.07
C THR A 50 3.97 -9.87 26.63
N SER A 51 4.95 -10.75 26.38
CA SER A 51 6.35 -10.51 26.69
C SER A 51 6.95 -9.30 25.93
N LEU A 52 6.31 -8.89 24.84
CA LEU A 52 6.69 -7.70 24.03
C LEU A 52 6.01 -6.41 24.51
N GLY A 53 5.21 -6.45 25.57
CA GLY A 53 4.48 -5.28 26.06
C GLY A 53 3.19 -4.96 25.30
N LEU A 54 2.74 -5.84 24.40
CA LEU A 54 1.51 -5.69 23.65
C LEU A 54 0.33 -6.31 24.38
N VAL A 55 -0.85 -5.70 24.28
CA VAL A 55 -2.08 -6.27 24.82
C VAL A 55 -2.83 -7.03 23.73
N GLU A 56 -3.11 -8.30 24.00
CA GLU A 56 -3.90 -9.14 23.11
C GLU A 56 -5.34 -9.26 23.57
N LEU A 57 -6.24 -9.15 22.62
CA LEU A 57 -7.64 -9.49 22.84
C LEU A 57 -8.25 -10.13 21.57
N THR A 58 -9.27 -10.95 21.80
CA THR A 58 -10.09 -11.49 20.70
C THR A 58 -11.51 -11.03 20.84
N ARG A 59 -12.12 -10.62 19.76
CA ARG A 59 -13.54 -10.24 19.70
C ARG A 59 -14.24 -11.05 18.61
N LYS A 60 -15.32 -11.73 18.97
CA LYS A 60 -16.08 -12.55 18.03
C LYS A 60 -16.64 -11.68 16.89
N ARG A 61 -16.41 -12.09 15.64
CA ARG A 61 -17.09 -11.47 14.49
C ARG A 61 -18.53 -11.93 14.42
N THR A 62 -19.46 -11.01 14.53
CA THR A 62 -20.92 -11.30 14.46
C THR A 62 -21.53 -10.80 13.16
N ARG A 63 -20.91 -9.83 12.53
CA ARG A 63 -21.27 -9.23 11.24
C ARG A 63 -20.08 -8.50 10.65
N GLU A 64 -20.19 -8.02 9.44
CA GLU A 64 -19.19 -7.22 8.72
C GLU A 64 -18.81 -5.96 9.51
N ASN A 65 -17.56 -5.54 9.39
CA ASN A 65 -17.11 -4.29 9.98
C ASN A 65 -17.65 -3.09 9.17
N LEU A 66 -17.77 -1.95 9.83
CA LEU A 66 -18.36 -0.74 9.23
C LEU A 66 -17.59 -0.28 7.97
N ASN A 67 -16.29 -0.49 7.94
CA ASN A 67 -15.48 -0.11 6.79
C ASN A 67 -15.84 -0.92 5.53
N HIS A 68 -16.09 -2.24 5.67
CA HIS A 68 -16.54 -3.07 4.56
C HIS A 68 -17.94 -2.71 4.04
N VAL A 69 -18.78 -2.14 4.93
CA VAL A 69 -20.14 -1.74 4.55
C VAL A 69 -20.17 -0.38 3.87
N LEU A 70 -19.28 0.54 4.29
CA LEU A 70 -19.32 1.95 3.85
C LEU A 70 -18.26 2.31 2.82
N CYS A 71 -17.23 1.49 2.64
CA CYS A 71 -16.08 1.83 1.81
C CYS A 71 -15.83 0.76 0.74
N GLU A 72 -15.35 1.19 -0.39
CA GLU A 72 -14.82 0.35 -1.44
C GLU A 72 -13.28 0.39 -1.45
N THR A 73 -12.68 -0.61 -2.05
CA THR A 73 -11.22 -0.62 -2.24
C THR A 73 -10.81 0.55 -3.12
N CYS A 74 -9.85 1.34 -2.68
CA CYS A 74 -9.34 2.47 -3.46
C CYS A 74 -8.86 1.99 -4.84
N PRO A 75 -9.42 2.49 -5.96
CA PRO A 75 -9.05 2.03 -7.30
C PRO A 75 -7.60 2.39 -7.67
N THR A 76 -7.06 3.46 -7.08
CA THR A 76 -5.70 3.92 -7.38
C THR A 76 -4.63 3.02 -6.74
N CYS A 77 -4.73 2.73 -5.44
CA CYS A 77 -3.73 1.92 -4.73
C CYS A 77 -4.18 0.47 -4.49
N GLN A 78 -5.41 0.11 -4.86
CA GLN A 78 -5.99 -1.21 -4.67
C GLN A 78 -5.88 -1.74 -3.23
N GLY A 79 -6.01 -0.83 -2.26
CA GLY A 79 -5.94 -1.14 -0.83
C GLY A 79 -4.54 -1.18 -0.22
N ARG A 80 -3.48 -0.91 -1.00
CA ARG A 80 -2.10 -0.92 -0.50
C ARG A 80 -1.76 0.26 0.43
N GLY A 81 -2.51 1.37 0.36
CA GLY A 81 -2.29 2.58 1.16
C GLY A 81 -1.15 3.49 0.66
N HIS A 82 -0.40 3.08 -0.35
CA HIS A 82 0.69 3.84 -0.97
C HIS A 82 0.81 3.54 -2.45
N LEU A 83 1.45 4.43 -3.19
CA LEU A 83 1.77 4.28 -4.61
C LEU A 83 3.29 4.35 -4.80
N LYS A 84 3.77 3.73 -5.86
CA LYS A 84 5.15 3.94 -6.33
C LYS A 84 5.32 5.39 -6.76
N THR A 85 6.49 5.95 -6.53
CA THR A 85 6.84 7.27 -7.07
C THR A 85 6.96 7.20 -8.59
N ALA A 86 6.75 8.32 -9.28
CA ALA A 86 6.92 8.41 -10.74
C ALA A 86 8.34 7.97 -11.15
N GLN A 87 9.37 8.32 -10.37
CA GLN A 87 10.74 7.89 -10.59
C GLN A 87 10.90 6.36 -10.53
N THR A 88 10.27 5.70 -9.56
CA THR A 88 10.28 4.23 -9.47
C THR A 88 9.64 3.61 -10.71
N VAL A 89 8.54 4.20 -11.20
CA VAL A 89 7.88 3.75 -12.42
C VAL A 89 8.76 3.94 -13.65
N CYS A 90 9.46 5.09 -13.78
CA CYS A 90 10.44 5.30 -14.85
C CYS A 90 11.49 4.19 -14.87
N TYR A 91 12.05 3.83 -13.72
CA TYR A 91 13.04 2.75 -13.64
C TYR A 91 12.45 1.36 -13.96
N GLU A 92 11.19 1.12 -13.64
CA GLU A 92 10.50 -0.11 -14.04
C GLU A 92 10.33 -0.18 -15.56
N ILE A 93 9.87 0.90 -16.17
CA ILE A 93 9.72 1.02 -17.63
C ILE A 93 11.07 0.79 -18.34
N GLN A 94 12.14 1.43 -17.87
CA GLN A 94 13.48 1.25 -18.45
C GLN A 94 13.93 -0.21 -18.40
N ARG A 95 13.75 -0.88 -17.26
CA ARG A 95 14.09 -2.30 -17.11
C ARG A 95 13.23 -3.20 -18.00
N GLU A 96 11.97 -2.86 -18.17
CA GLU A 96 11.06 -3.62 -19.02
C GLU A 96 11.45 -3.47 -20.49
N ILE A 97 11.77 -2.24 -20.96
CA ILE A 97 12.24 -2.00 -22.33
C ILE A 97 13.50 -2.82 -22.63
N VAL A 98 14.46 -2.91 -21.70
CA VAL A 98 15.67 -3.73 -21.87
C VAL A 98 15.30 -5.21 -22.03
N ARG A 99 14.31 -5.71 -21.30
CA ARG A 99 13.84 -7.10 -21.41
C ARG A 99 13.15 -7.34 -22.75
N GLU A 100 12.25 -6.44 -23.14
CA GLU A 100 11.53 -6.53 -24.40
C GLU A 100 12.45 -6.40 -25.62
N ALA A 101 13.45 -5.51 -25.58
CA ALA A 101 14.44 -5.35 -26.63
C ALA A 101 15.34 -6.60 -26.82
N ARG A 102 15.55 -7.39 -25.75
CA ARG A 102 16.27 -8.67 -25.84
C ARG A 102 15.41 -9.82 -26.35
N ARG A 103 14.10 -9.74 -26.14
CA ARG A 103 13.14 -10.79 -26.43
C ARG A 103 12.56 -10.68 -27.83
N TYR A 104 12.33 -9.44 -28.27
CA TYR A 104 11.66 -9.15 -29.52
C TYR A 104 12.54 -8.27 -30.42
N ASP A 105 12.50 -8.53 -31.72
CA ASP A 105 13.17 -7.72 -32.73
C ASP A 105 12.24 -6.61 -33.24
N ALA A 106 11.84 -5.68 -32.34
CA ALA A 106 11.07 -4.50 -32.68
C ALA A 106 11.98 -3.44 -33.34
N GLN A 107 11.41 -2.62 -34.22
CA GLN A 107 12.15 -1.51 -34.86
C GLN A 107 12.21 -0.27 -33.95
N SER A 108 11.17 -0.05 -33.13
CA SER A 108 11.09 1.03 -32.18
C SER A 108 10.18 0.70 -31.01
N PHE A 109 10.27 1.47 -29.95
CA PHE A 109 9.44 1.35 -28.76
C PHE A 109 8.64 2.63 -28.53
N ARG A 110 7.42 2.49 -28.03
CA ARG A 110 6.61 3.60 -27.55
C ARG A 110 6.17 3.34 -26.12
N ILE A 111 6.49 4.27 -25.22
CA ILE A 111 6.05 4.28 -23.83
C ILE A 111 4.74 5.06 -23.77
N LEU A 112 3.67 4.44 -23.28
CA LEU A 112 2.44 5.10 -22.85
C LEU A 112 2.42 5.09 -21.33
N ALA A 113 2.33 6.25 -20.70
CA ALA A 113 2.29 6.35 -19.24
C ALA A 113 1.52 7.60 -18.78
N ALA A 114 1.26 7.66 -17.47
CA ALA A 114 0.63 8.83 -16.85
C ALA A 114 1.46 10.11 -17.08
N PRO A 115 0.81 11.30 -17.11
CA PRO A 115 1.51 12.58 -17.33
C PRO A 115 2.73 12.77 -16.42
N SER A 116 2.59 12.49 -15.11
CA SER A 116 3.67 12.64 -14.13
C SER A 116 4.92 11.80 -14.43
N VAL A 117 4.76 10.66 -15.08
CA VAL A 117 5.86 9.77 -15.48
C VAL A 117 6.51 10.27 -16.76
N ILE A 118 5.71 10.71 -17.72
CA ILE A 118 6.23 11.26 -18.99
C ILE A 118 6.98 12.58 -18.76
N ASP A 119 6.43 13.47 -17.91
CA ASP A 119 7.11 14.72 -17.55
C ASP A 119 8.48 14.45 -16.93
N LEU A 120 8.59 13.44 -16.06
CA LEU A 120 9.86 13.04 -15.45
C LEU A 120 10.86 12.49 -16.48
N PHE A 121 10.40 11.73 -17.48
CA PHE A 121 11.25 11.29 -18.59
C PHE A 121 11.74 12.44 -19.47
N LEU A 122 10.95 13.50 -19.61
CA LEU A 122 11.32 14.67 -20.40
C LEU A 122 12.27 15.62 -19.66
N ASP A 123 12.28 15.58 -18.32
CA ASP A 123 13.08 16.46 -17.48
C ASP A 123 14.22 15.67 -16.78
N GLU A 124 14.00 15.23 -15.54
CA GLU A 124 15.06 14.66 -14.68
C GLU A 124 15.67 13.36 -15.22
N GLU A 125 14.87 12.50 -15.86
CA GLU A 125 15.29 11.19 -16.38
C GLU A 125 15.59 11.22 -17.89
N SER A 126 15.69 12.41 -18.51
CA SER A 126 15.95 12.55 -19.93
C SER A 126 17.31 11.97 -20.35
N GLN A 127 18.35 12.14 -19.53
CA GLN A 127 19.66 11.56 -19.77
C GLN A 127 19.64 10.03 -19.67
N SER A 128 18.93 9.48 -18.67
CA SER A 128 18.77 8.04 -18.50
C SER A 128 18.05 7.41 -19.69
N LEU A 129 17.04 8.10 -20.21
CA LEU A 129 16.31 7.67 -21.41
C LEU A 129 17.20 7.68 -22.65
N ALA A 130 18.01 8.73 -22.85
CA ALA A 130 18.96 8.81 -23.96
C ALA A 130 20.00 7.68 -23.90
N MET A 131 20.56 7.41 -22.72
CA MET A 131 21.48 6.29 -22.52
C MET A 131 20.81 4.93 -22.81
N LEU A 132 19.54 4.78 -22.50
CA LEU A 132 18.79 3.57 -22.80
C LEU A 132 18.61 3.40 -24.31
N VAL A 133 18.26 4.46 -25.05
CA VAL A 133 18.15 4.46 -26.52
C VAL A 133 19.47 4.04 -27.16
N ASP A 134 20.59 4.60 -26.71
CA ASP A 134 21.92 4.25 -27.19
C ASP A 134 22.28 2.77 -26.88
N PHE A 135 21.93 2.32 -25.68
CA PHE A 135 22.21 0.94 -25.25
C PHE A 135 21.45 -0.11 -26.06
N ILE A 136 20.16 0.13 -26.36
CA ILE A 136 19.34 -0.83 -27.12
C ILE A 136 19.48 -0.64 -28.64
N GLY A 137 20.04 0.50 -29.10
CA GLY A 137 20.19 0.84 -30.50
C GLY A 137 18.88 1.05 -31.27
N LYS A 138 17.77 1.35 -30.55
CA LYS A 138 16.44 1.49 -31.12
C LYS A 138 15.75 2.73 -30.55
N PRO A 139 15.00 3.49 -31.37
CA PRO A 139 14.33 4.71 -30.90
C PRO A 139 13.20 4.41 -29.92
N ILE A 140 13.05 5.27 -28.93
CA ILE A 140 11.94 5.25 -27.96
C ILE A 140 11.13 6.54 -28.11
N SER A 141 9.83 6.42 -28.29
CA SER A 141 8.88 7.54 -28.28
C SER A 141 8.05 7.55 -27.01
N LEU A 142 7.69 8.75 -26.53
CA LEU A 142 6.87 8.95 -25.35
C LEU A 142 5.47 9.39 -25.76
N ALA A 143 4.45 8.86 -25.10
CA ALA A 143 3.06 9.25 -25.27
C ALA A 143 2.34 9.33 -23.90
N VAL A 144 1.61 10.42 -23.69
CA VAL A 144 0.83 10.62 -22.47
C VAL A 144 -0.51 9.90 -22.59
N GLU A 145 -0.86 9.12 -21.57
CA GLU A 145 -2.19 8.55 -21.42
C GLU A 145 -2.82 9.09 -20.12
N THR A 146 -3.75 10.02 -20.27
CA THR A 146 -4.37 10.74 -19.15
C THR A 146 -5.31 9.89 -18.30
N ALA A 147 -5.79 8.76 -18.84
CA ALA A 147 -6.62 7.82 -18.13
C ALA A 147 -5.81 6.90 -17.20
N TYR A 148 -4.49 6.84 -17.35
CA TYR A 148 -3.65 5.98 -16.54
C TYR A 148 -3.40 6.57 -15.15
N THR A 149 -3.42 5.70 -14.15
CA THR A 149 -2.87 6.02 -12.83
C THR A 149 -1.34 6.08 -12.90
N GLN A 150 -0.68 6.70 -11.93
CA GLN A 150 0.78 6.87 -11.91
C GLN A 150 1.57 5.58 -12.11
N GLU A 151 1.03 4.43 -11.70
CA GLU A 151 1.71 3.13 -11.80
C GLU A 151 1.40 2.38 -13.10
N GLN A 152 0.44 2.86 -13.89
CA GLN A 152 0.06 2.23 -15.14
C GLN A 152 0.93 2.73 -16.29
N TYR A 153 1.42 1.80 -17.07
CA TYR A 153 2.14 2.07 -18.31
C TYR A 153 2.01 0.89 -19.27
N ASP A 154 2.18 1.18 -20.54
CA ASP A 154 2.31 0.17 -21.60
C ASP A 154 3.54 0.47 -22.44
N ILE A 155 4.16 -0.60 -22.94
CA ILE A 155 5.26 -0.55 -23.91
C ILE A 155 4.78 -1.16 -25.21
N VAL A 156 4.64 -0.34 -26.24
CA VAL A 156 4.22 -0.76 -27.56
C VAL A 156 5.45 -0.99 -28.43
N LEU A 157 5.51 -2.19 -28.99
CA LEU A 157 6.53 -2.63 -29.95
C LEU A 157 6.06 -2.22 -31.34
N LEU A 158 6.89 -1.48 -32.09
CA LEU A 158 6.60 -0.98 -33.43
C LEU A 158 7.61 -1.48 -34.46
#